data_bb4a52f673c865561f4c987ff58890e6
#
_entry.id   bb4a52f673c865561f4c987ff58890e6
#
_cell.length_a   1.000
_cell.length_b   1.000
_cell.length_c   1.000
_cell.angle_alpha   90.00
_cell.angle_beta   90.00
_cell.angle_gamma   90.00
#
_symmetry.space_group_name_H-M   'P 1'
#
loop_
_entity.id
_entity.type
_entity.pdbx_description
1 polymer ?
#
loop_
_entity_poly.entity_id
_entity_poly.type
_entity_poly.pdbx_seq_one_letter_code
_entity_poly.pdbx_strand_id
1 'polypeptide(L)'
;MQGGIRAIFSHGNVLKNAILQHVRLAGPAMRPLMFARNESTSAARIEEHGFESTTISDILKAKGKSADGSWLWCTTEDTVYDAVKSMTQHNVGALVVVKPGEQKSIAGIITERDYLRKIIVQGRSSKSTKVGDIMTEENKLITVTPETKVLKAMQLMTDNRIRHIPVINDSGMVGMVSIGDVVRAVVSEHRDELNRLNAYIQGGY
;
A
#
# COMPACT_ATOMS: atom_id res chain seq x y z
N MET A 1 28.29 -18.53 40.87
CA MET A 1 27.63 -17.37 41.47
C MET A 1 26.39 -17.06 40.64
N GLN A 2 25.23 -17.31 41.21
CA GLN A 2 23.92 -17.07 40.63
C GLN A 2 23.53 -15.62 40.89
N GLY A 3 23.06 -14.91 39.85
CA GLY A 3 22.46 -13.60 39.97
C GLY A 3 21.21 -13.50 39.12
N GLY A 4 20.06 -13.83 39.74
CA GLY A 4 18.77 -13.78 39.10
C GLY A 4 18.27 -12.34 38.96
N ILE A 5 17.70 -12.03 37.80
CA ILE A 5 16.92 -10.81 37.57
C ILE A 5 15.45 -11.16 37.76
N ARG A 6 14.89 -10.68 38.85
CA ARG A 6 13.46 -10.77 39.19
C ARG A 6 12.69 -9.75 38.33
N ALA A 7 11.68 -10.23 37.64
CA ALA A 7 10.64 -9.43 37.04
C ALA A 7 9.83 -8.65 38.11
N ILE A 8 9.61 -7.36 37.85
CA ILE A 8 8.63 -6.55 38.58
C ILE A 8 7.43 -6.36 37.66
N PHE A 9 6.44 -7.24 37.80
CA PHE A 9 5.06 -6.98 37.40
C PHE A 9 4.29 -6.49 38.62
N SER A 10 3.62 -5.39 38.48
CA SER A 10 2.39 -4.96 39.17
C SER A 10 2.34 -3.45 39.31
N HIS A 11 1.30 -2.88 38.83
CA HIS A 11 0.52 -1.68 39.14
C HIS A 11 0.09 -0.92 37.90
N GLY A 12 -1.00 -1.37 37.30
CA GLY A 12 -1.63 -0.70 36.15
C GLY A 12 -3.14 -0.90 36.05
N ASN A 13 -3.84 -1.13 37.15
CA ASN A 13 -5.29 -1.42 37.10
C ASN A 13 -6.15 -0.70 38.16
N VAL A 14 -5.84 0.53 38.55
CA VAL A 14 -6.64 1.26 39.56
C VAL A 14 -7.22 2.59 39.08
N LEU A 15 -7.05 2.97 37.82
CA LEU A 15 -7.49 4.29 37.32
C LEU A 15 -8.65 4.26 36.30
N LYS A 16 -9.45 3.20 36.25
CA LYS A 16 -10.61 3.12 35.32
C LYS A 16 -12.01 3.19 35.97
N ASN A 17 -12.14 3.36 37.28
CA ASN A 17 -13.46 3.32 37.92
C ASN A 17 -13.88 4.59 38.69
N ALA A 18 -13.33 5.78 38.41
CA ALA A 18 -13.64 6.98 39.18
C ALA A 18 -14.33 8.13 38.40
N ILE A 19 -14.81 7.92 37.18
CA ILE A 19 -15.49 9.00 36.40
C ILE A 19 -16.87 8.52 35.89
N LEU A 20 -17.67 7.91 36.74
CA LEU A 20 -19.06 7.56 36.34
C LEU A 20 -20.06 7.64 37.48
N GLN A 21 -19.90 8.61 38.40
CA GLN A 21 -20.97 9.00 39.32
C GLN A 21 -20.85 10.49 39.60
N HIS A 22 -21.66 11.28 38.96
CA HIS A 22 -22.27 12.54 39.33
C HIS A 22 -22.58 13.35 38.08
N VAL A 23 -23.77 13.20 37.54
CA VAL A 23 -24.68 14.30 37.15
C VAL A 23 -26.05 13.68 36.85
N ARG A 24 -26.87 13.58 37.88
CA ARG A 24 -28.33 13.60 37.77
C ARG A 24 -28.80 14.87 38.43
N LEU A 25 -29.14 15.84 37.63
CA LEU A 25 -30.02 16.92 38.07
C LEU A 25 -31.04 17.19 36.95
N ALA A 26 -32.27 17.07 37.34
CA ALA A 26 -33.46 17.29 36.54
C ALA A 26 -33.61 18.78 36.16
N GLY A 27 -33.96 19.04 34.92
CA GLY A 27 -34.43 20.34 34.44
C GLY A 27 -35.50 20.12 33.38
N PRO A 28 -36.46 21.04 33.21
CA PRO A 28 -37.81 20.78 32.71
C PRO A 28 -37.90 20.56 31.21
N ALA A 29 -38.93 19.79 30.83
CA ALA A 29 -39.31 19.43 29.47
C ALA A 29 -39.54 20.67 28.59
N MET A 30 -38.66 20.87 27.60
CA MET A 30 -38.91 21.74 26.46
C MET A 30 -39.48 20.93 25.30
N ARG A 31 -40.71 21.28 24.88
CA ARG A 31 -41.38 20.76 23.70
C ARG A 31 -40.51 20.99 22.46
N PRO A 32 -40.36 20.03 21.55
CA PRO A 32 -39.69 20.28 20.28
C PRO A 32 -40.60 21.08 19.39
N LEU A 33 -40.15 22.27 19.01
CA LEU A 33 -40.71 23.03 17.90
C LEU A 33 -40.39 22.26 16.62
N MET A 34 -41.44 21.73 15.99
CA MET A 34 -41.39 21.17 14.65
C MET A 34 -41.06 22.30 13.66
N PHE A 35 -39.79 22.50 13.33
CA PHE A 35 -39.44 23.23 12.11
C PHE A 35 -39.63 22.27 10.94
N ALA A 36 -40.70 22.48 10.18
CA ALA A 36 -40.84 21.90 8.85
C ALA A 36 -39.68 22.44 8.00
N ARG A 37 -38.69 21.62 7.78
CA ARG A 37 -37.57 21.91 6.88
C ARG A 37 -38.07 21.65 5.46
N ASN A 38 -38.34 22.72 4.75
CA ASN A 38 -38.63 22.71 3.33
C ASN A 38 -37.38 22.10 2.63
N GLU A 39 -37.47 20.86 2.18
CA GLU A 39 -36.47 20.24 1.33
C GLU A 39 -36.64 20.78 -0.10
N SER A 40 -36.07 21.92 -0.35
CA SER A 40 -35.77 22.42 -1.68
C SER A 40 -34.37 23.00 -1.67
N THR A 41 -33.41 22.10 -1.57
CA THR A 41 -32.04 22.40 -1.96
C THR A 41 -31.66 21.37 -2.98
N SER A 42 -31.62 21.79 -4.24
CA SER A 42 -30.73 21.21 -5.21
C SER A 42 -29.31 21.38 -4.63
N ALA A 43 -28.95 20.49 -3.75
CA ALA A 43 -27.55 20.27 -3.44
C ALA A 43 -26.90 19.90 -4.77
N ALA A 44 -26.23 20.88 -5.38
CA ALA A 44 -25.27 20.59 -6.40
C ALA A 44 -24.43 19.44 -5.82
N ARG A 45 -24.58 18.25 -6.39
CA ARG A 45 -23.61 17.20 -6.21
C ARG A 45 -22.29 17.81 -6.65
N ILE A 46 -21.50 18.27 -5.69
CA ILE A 46 -20.08 18.39 -5.88
C ILE A 46 -19.69 16.94 -6.11
N GLU A 47 -19.56 16.58 -7.37
CA GLU A 47 -19.01 15.30 -7.75
C GLU A 47 -17.65 15.24 -7.06
N GLU A 48 -17.51 14.31 -6.12
CA GLU A 48 -16.24 13.96 -5.48
C GLU A 48 -15.33 13.34 -6.54
N HIS A 49 -14.93 14.14 -7.52
CA HIS A 49 -14.04 13.73 -8.62
C HIS A 49 -12.56 13.88 -8.26
N GLY A 50 -12.23 14.04 -6.98
CA GLY A 50 -10.87 14.37 -6.57
C GLY A 50 -9.92 13.16 -6.49
N PHE A 51 -10.23 12.12 -5.76
CA PHE A 51 -9.26 11.07 -5.40
C PHE A 51 -9.58 9.67 -5.95
N GLU A 52 -10.68 9.51 -6.65
CA GLU A 52 -11.17 8.20 -7.09
C GLU A 52 -10.99 7.92 -8.57
N SER A 53 -10.43 8.85 -9.35
CA SER A 53 -10.37 8.71 -10.81
C SER A 53 -9.14 7.95 -11.28
N THR A 54 -7.98 8.19 -10.68
CA THR A 54 -6.69 7.64 -11.13
C THR A 54 -6.60 6.13 -10.95
N THR A 55 -6.17 5.43 -11.99
CA THR A 55 -6.02 3.98 -12.03
C THR A 55 -4.56 3.55 -12.01
N ILE A 56 -4.32 2.27 -11.76
CA ILE A 56 -2.97 1.67 -11.88
C ILE A 56 -2.46 1.76 -13.31
N SER A 57 -3.33 1.68 -14.32
CA SER A 57 -2.97 1.90 -15.71
C SER A 57 -2.32 3.26 -15.95
N ASP A 58 -2.83 4.31 -15.29
CA ASP A 58 -2.28 5.66 -15.44
C ASP A 58 -0.89 5.77 -14.80
N ILE A 59 -0.67 5.12 -13.67
CA ILE A 59 0.68 4.99 -13.07
C ILE A 59 1.64 4.27 -14.01
N LEU A 60 1.24 3.15 -14.60
CA LEU A 60 2.10 2.38 -15.51
C LEU A 60 2.45 3.20 -16.77
N LYS A 61 1.49 3.93 -17.33
CA LYS A 61 1.74 4.85 -18.45
C LYS A 61 2.73 5.97 -18.10
N ALA A 62 2.61 6.53 -16.89
CA ALA A 62 3.50 7.59 -16.40
C ALA A 62 4.93 7.10 -16.12
N LYS A 63 5.11 5.83 -15.77
CA LYS A 63 6.44 5.24 -15.53
C LYS A 63 7.31 5.12 -16.78
N GLY A 64 6.76 5.23 -17.95
CA GLY A 64 7.51 5.21 -19.18
C GLY A 64 7.09 4.14 -20.16
N LYS A 65 7.29 4.47 -21.41
CA LYS A 65 6.70 3.93 -22.61
C LYS A 65 7.22 2.58 -23.09
N SER A 66 8.00 1.86 -22.33
CA SER A 66 8.38 0.50 -22.70
C SER A 66 7.39 -0.47 -22.09
N ALA A 67 6.36 -0.80 -22.84
CA ALA A 67 5.36 -1.80 -22.48
C ALA A 67 5.96 -3.19 -22.15
N ASP A 68 7.23 -3.42 -22.44
CA ASP A 68 7.94 -4.67 -22.22
C ASP A 68 8.93 -4.64 -21.04
N GLY A 69 8.96 -3.61 -20.18
CA GLY A 69 10.03 -3.48 -19.21
C GLY A 69 9.73 -2.65 -17.96
N SER A 70 8.49 -2.52 -17.54
CA SER A 70 8.19 -1.79 -16.32
C SER A 70 8.57 -2.54 -15.03
N TRP A 71 9.09 -3.75 -15.14
CA TRP A 71 9.58 -4.55 -14.01
C TRP A 71 10.89 -5.25 -14.33
N LEU A 72 11.71 -5.39 -13.30
CA LEU A 72 12.90 -6.22 -13.32
C LEU A 72 12.55 -7.62 -12.81
N TRP A 73 13.21 -8.62 -13.35
CA TRP A 73 12.95 -10.01 -13.02
C TRP A 73 14.24 -10.81 -12.76
N CYS A 74 14.07 -11.93 -12.08
CA CYS A 74 15.06 -12.98 -11.93
C CYS A 74 14.37 -14.34 -12.02
N THR A 75 15.11 -15.41 -12.07
CA THR A 75 14.55 -16.76 -12.11
C THR A 75 14.55 -17.40 -10.71
N THR A 76 13.75 -18.47 -10.54
CA THR A 76 13.77 -19.29 -9.33
C THR A 76 15.13 -19.90 -9.04
N GLU A 77 15.94 -20.14 -10.09
CA GLU A 77 17.25 -20.79 -10.00
C GLU A 77 18.40 -19.81 -9.70
N ASP A 78 18.20 -18.52 -9.87
CA ASP A 78 19.19 -17.50 -9.58
C ASP A 78 19.57 -17.51 -8.10
N THR A 79 20.80 -17.07 -7.79
CA THR A 79 21.19 -16.92 -6.38
C THR A 79 20.52 -15.66 -5.78
N VAL A 80 20.23 -15.73 -4.49
CA VAL A 80 19.73 -14.55 -3.76
C VAL A 80 20.74 -13.40 -3.84
N TYR A 81 22.04 -13.71 -3.90
CA TYR A 81 23.08 -12.70 -4.05
C TYR A 81 22.93 -11.92 -5.36
N ASP A 82 22.72 -12.61 -6.49
CA ASP A 82 22.56 -11.96 -7.78
C ASP A 82 21.26 -11.15 -7.86
N ALA A 83 20.19 -11.67 -7.29
CA ALA A 83 18.93 -10.92 -7.18
C ALA A 83 19.10 -9.62 -6.38
N VAL A 84 19.73 -9.67 -5.20
CA VAL A 84 19.99 -8.47 -4.37
C VAL A 84 20.95 -7.51 -5.05
N LYS A 85 21.97 -8.01 -5.75
CA LYS A 85 22.87 -7.20 -6.56
C LYS A 85 22.11 -6.45 -7.65
N SER A 86 21.20 -7.12 -8.34
CA SER A 86 20.32 -6.50 -9.36
C SER A 86 19.42 -5.43 -8.74
N MET A 87 18.81 -5.69 -7.57
CA MET A 87 18.01 -4.68 -6.85
C MET A 87 18.82 -3.42 -6.55
N THR A 88 20.06 -3.59 -6.08
CA THR A 88 20.94 -2.48 -5.73
C THR A 88 21.37 -1.70 -6.98
N GLN A 89 21.74 -2.38 -8.06
CA GLN A 89 22.16 -1.74 -9.30
C GLN A 89 21.06 -0.88 -9.95
N HIS A 90 19.82 -1.32 -9.84
CA HIS A 90 18.66 -0.64 -10.45
C HIS A 90 17.87 0.21 -9.46
N ASN A 91 18.33 0.30 -8.20
CA ASN A 91 17.67 1.06 -7.14
C ASN A 91 16.18 0.67 -6.95
N VAL A 92 15.91 -0.65 -6.91
CA VAL A 92 14.58 -1.22 -6.69
C VAL A 92 14.58 -2.14 -5.47
N GLY A 93 13.46 -2.21 -4.77
CA GLY A 93 13.31 -3.02 -3.56
C GLY A 93 12.61 -4.36 -3.77
N ALA A 94 12.33 -4.74 -5.02
CA ALA A 94 11.69 -6.00 -5.37
C ALA A 94 11.99 -6.41 -6.82
N LEU A 95 12.05 -7.72 -7.07
CA LEU A 95 12.08 -8.31 -8.41
C LEU A 95 10.95 -9.29 -8.57
N VAL A 96 10.42 -9.38 -9.78
CA VAL A 96 9.53 -10.46 -10.18
C VAL A 96 10.34 -11.73 -10.33
N VAL A 97 9.83 -12.83 -9.85
CA VAL A 97 10.45 -14.15 -10.03
C VAL A 97 9.66 -14.92 -11.07
N VAL A 98 10.37 -15.43 -12.07
CA VAL A 98 9.80 -16.24 -13.15
C VAL A 98 10.43 -17.63 -13.16
N LYS A 99 9.75 -18.59 -13.75
CA LYS A 99 10.36 -19.91 -14.00
C LYS A 99 11.35 -19.82 -15.15
N PRO A 100 12.44 -20.57 -15.14
CA PRO A 100 13.37 -20.63 -16.25
C PRO A 100 12.65 -20.98 -17.57
N GLY A 101 12.82 -20.13 -18.59
CA GLY A 101 12.18 -20.31 -19.89
C GLY A 101 10.75 -19.73 -20.05
N GLU A 102 10.12 -19.29 -18.96
CA GLU A 102 8.74 -18.78 -18.95
C GLU A 102 8.67 -17.32 -18.48
N GLN A 103 9.22 -16.39 -19.24
CA GLN A 103 9.30 -14.97 -18.84
C GLN A 103 7.94 -14.28 -18.58
N LYS A 104 6.84 -14.80 -19.12
CA LYS A 104 5.51 -14.22 -18.92
C LYS A 104 4.75 -14.82 -17.73
N SER A 105 5.22 -15.93 -17.18
CA SER A 105 4.59 -16.62 -16.05
C SER A 105 5.29 -16.22 -14.76
N ILE A 106 4.60 -15.47 -13.93
CA ILE A 106 5.11 -15.10 -12.61
C ILE A 106 5.12 -16.34 -11.71
N ALA A 107 6.27 -16.65 -11.10
CA ALA A 107 6.39 -17.68 -10.07
C ALA A 107 6.26 -17.07 -8.67
N GLY A 108 6.58 -15.79 -8.54
CA GLY A 108 6.53 -15.09 -7.27
C GLY A 108 7.21 -13.72 -7.31
N ILE A 109 7.50 -13.22 -6.12
CA ILE A 109 8.27 -11.97 -5.90
C ILE A 109 9.34 -12.22 -4.85
N ILE A 110 10.52 -11.65 -5.06
CA ILE A 110 11.55 -11.50 -4.03
C ILE A 110 11.73 -10.02 -3.68
N THR A 111 11.84 -9.73 -2.39
CA THR A 111 11.98 -8.37 -1.87
C THR A 111 13.18 -8.24 -0.95
N GLU A 112 13.65 -7.00 -0.70
CA GLU A 112 14.66 -6.69 0.32
C GLU A 112 14.26 -7.25 1.71
N ARG A 113 12.97 -7.25 2.03
CA ARG A 113 12.47 -7.79 3.30
C ARG A 113 12.65 -9.31 3.39
N ASP A 114 12.49 -10.04 2.28
CA ASP A 114 12.76 -11.47 2.23
C ASP A 114 14.23 -11.76 2.47
N TYR A 115 15.13 -10.98 1.85
CA TYR A 115 16.56 -11.06 2.08
C TYR A 115 16.90 -10.89 3.57
N LEU A 116 16.40 -9.81 4.21
CA LEU A 116 16.67 -9.56 5.62
C LEU A 116 16.14 -10.69 6.52
N ARG A 117 14.90 -11.13 6.30
CA ARG A 117 14.23 -12.09 7.18
C ARG A 117 14.69 -13.54 6.98
N LYS A 118 14.94 -13.93 5.72
CA LYS A 118 15.15 -15.33 5.34
C LYS A 118 16.62 -15.67 5.06
N ILE A 119 17.48 -14.66 4.90
CA ILE A 119 18.93 -14.84 4.72
C ILE A 119 19.66 -14.32 5.95
N ILE A 120 19.60 -13.01 6.23
CA ILE A 120 20.40 -12.38 7.29
C ILE A 120 20.01 -12.92 8.67
N VAL A 121 18.73 -12.86 9.03
CA VAL A 121 18.25 -13.30 10.35
C VAL A 121 18.43 -14.80 10.56
N GLN A 122 18.33 -15.59 9.48
CA GLN A 122 18.49 -17.06 9.56
C GLN A 122 19.95 -17.53 9.38
N GLY A 123 20.89 -16.62 9.16
CA GLY A 123 22.31 -16.97 8.96
C GLY A 123 22.57 -17.80 7.69
N ARG A 124 21.69 -17.70 6.66
CA ARG A 124 21.87 -18.43 5.39
C ARG A 124 22.85 -17.69 4.48
N SER A 125 23.53 -18.43 3.61
CA SER A 125 24.40 -17.84 2.61
C SER A 125 23.60 -17.42 1.37
N SER A 126 23.61 -16.14 1.03
CA SER A 126 22.96 -15.62 -0.18
C SER A 126 23.56 -16.17 -1.48
N LYS A 127 24.84 -16.54 -1.47
CA LYS A 127 25.54 -17.08 -2.64
C LYS A 127 25.14 -18.52 -2.98
N SER A 128 24.68 -19.29 -1.99
CA SER A 128 24.28 -20.69 -2.16
C SER A 128 22.77 -20.93 -2.06
N THR A 129 22.00 -19.92 -1.62
CA THR A 129 20.54 -20.01 -1.53
C THR A 129 19.92 -19.53 -2.84
N LYS A 130 18.97 -20.30 -3.38
CA LYS A 130 18.21 -19.93 -4.57
C LYS A 130 17.09 -18.96 -4.24
N VAL A 131 16.72 -18.13 -5.20
CA VAL A 131 15.59 -17.21 -5.09
C VAL A 131 14.29 -17.96 -4.81
N GLY A 132 14.06 -19.09 -5.48
CA GLY A 132 12.88 -19.94 -5.27
C GLY A 132 12.68 -20.40 -3.82
N ASP A 133 13.77 -20.53 -3.03
CA ASP A 133 13.70 -20.99 -1.64
C ASP A 133 13.17 -19.92 -0.68
N ILE A 134 13.23 -18.65 -1.07
CA ILE A 134 12.90 -17.53 -0.18
C ILE A 134 11.85 -16.56 -0.74
N MET A 135 11.51 -16.65 -2.01
CA MET A 135 10.50 -15.78 -2.63
C MET A 135 9.14 -15.91 -1.94
N THR A 136 8.26 -14.98 -2.20
CA THR A 136 6.83 -15.12 -1.96
C THR A 136 6.21 -15.73 -3.21
N GLU A 137 5.67 -16.93 -3.09
CA GLU A 137 5.08 -17.71 -4.20
C GLU A 137 3.84 -17.03 -4.77
N GLU A 138 3.54 -17.31 -6.04
CA GLU A 138 2.41 -16.75 -6.79
C GLU A 138 1.07 -16.84 -6.04
N ASN A 139 0.76 -18.00 -5.46
CA ASN A 139 -0.49 -18.25 -4.74
C ASN A 139 -0.67 -17.43 -3.46
N LYS A 140 0.39 -16.77 -2.99
CA LYS A 140 0.40 -15.90 -1.80
C LYS A 140 0.53 -14.42 -2.17
N LEU A 141 0.62 -14.09 -3.46
CA LEU A 141 0.75 -12.72 -3.90
C LEU A 141 -0.58 -11.96 -3.81
N ILE A 142 -0.47 -10.73 -3.36
CA ILE A 142 -1.54 -9.75 -3.54
C ILE A 142 -1.26 -9.03 -4.85
N THR A 143 -2.19 -9.13 -5.78
CA THR A 143 -2.10 -8.56 -7.12
C THR A 143 -3.23 -7.56 -7.35
N VAL A 144 -3.06 -6.70 -8.34
CA VAL A 144 -4.09 -5.76 -8.82
C VAL A 144 -4.17 -5.82 -10.34
N THR A 145 -5.26 -5.31 -10.90
CA THR A 145 -5.41 -5.13 -12.34
C THR A 145 -5.11 -3.70 -12.76
N PRO A 146 -4.88 -3.43 -14.06
CA PRO A 146 -4.69 -2.06 -14.56
C PRO A 146 -5.84 -1.11 -14.21
N GLU A 147 -7.07 -1.62 -14.10
CA GLU A 147 -8.29 -0.85 -13.80
C GLU A 147 -8.46 -0.56 -12.31
N THR A 148 -7.64 -1.19 -11.46
CA THR A 148 -7.70 -0.97 -10.00
C THR A 148 -7.41 0.50 -9.69
N LYS A 149 -8.22 1.09 -8.83
CA LYS A 149 -8.02 2.46 -8.36
C LYS A 149 -6.77 2.58 -7.50
N VAL A 150 -6.05 3.70 -7.64
CA VAL A 150 -4.81 3.98 -6.89
C VAL A 150 -5.03 3.91 -5.38
N LEU A 151 -6.13 4.47 -4.88
CA LEU A 151 -6.48 4.40 -3.46
C LEU A 151 -6.67 2.97 -2.97
N LYS A 152 -7.27 2.10 -3.79
CA LYS A 152 -7.42 0.68 -3.43
C LYS A 152 -6.08 -0.04 -3.35
N ALA A 153 -5.17 0.23 -4.27
CA ALA A 153 -3.81 -0.30 -4.21
C ALA A 153 -3.07 0.21 -2.96
N MET A 154 -3.22 1.49 -2.61
CA MET A 154 -2.64 2.08 -1.39
C MET A 154 -3.17 1.39 -0.12
N GLN A 155 -4.48 1.15 -0.05
CA GLN A 155 -5.08 0.40 1.06
C GLN A 155 -4.49 -1.00 1.17
N LEU A 156 -4.43 -1.76 0.06
CA LEU A 156 -3.84 -3.10 0.05
C LEU A 156 -2.39 -3.10 0.53
N MET A 157 -1.59 -2.10 0.13
CA MET A 157 -0.20 -1.95 0.58
C MET A 157 -0.12 -1.70 2.08
N THR A 158 -0.98 -0.84 2.61
CA THR A 158 -1.00 -0.44 4.02
C THR A 158 -1.47 -1.60 4.90
N ASP A 159 -2.61 -2.19 4.57
CA ASP A 159 -3.25 -3.24 5.37
C ASP A 159 -2.36 -4.50 5.45
N ASN A 160 -1.72 -4.85 4.33
CA ASN A 160 -0.86 -6.02 4.23
C ASN A 160 0.62 -5.72 4.51
N ARG A 161 0.96 -4.45 4.79
CA ARG A 161 2.34 -3.99 5.04
C ARG A 161 3.30 -4.38 3.91
N ILE A 162 2.84 -4.29 2.67
CA ILE A 162 3.63 -4.53 1.46
C ILE A 162 3.91 -3.21 0.74
N ARG A 163 5.01 -3.14 0.00
CA ARG A 163 5.43 -1.93 -0.70
C ARG A 163 5.50 -2.08 -2.22
N HIS A 164 5.25 -3.29 -2.71
CA HIS A 164 5.25 -3.63 -4.13
C HIS A 164 4.08 -4.56 -4.41
N ILE A 165 3.33 -4.27 -5.46
CA ILE A 165 2.20 -5.09 -5.91
C ILE A 165 2.37 -5.36 -7.40
N PRO A 166 2.38 -6.63 -7.84
CA PRO A 166 2.30 -6.99 -9.25
C PRO A 166 0.98 -6.57 -9.85
N VAL A 167 1.02 -6.09 -11.07
CA VAL A 167 -0.15 -5.78 -11.89
C VAL A 167 -0.32 -6.89 -12.92
N ILE A 168 -1.46 -7.56 -12.88
CA ILE A 168 -1.77 -8.72 -13.72
C ILE A 168 -3.07 -8.47 -14.46
N ASN A 169 -3.14 -8.88 -15.72
CA ASN A 169 -4.35 -8.94 -16.52
C ASN A 169 -4.53 -10.36 -17.08
N ASP A 170 -5.53 -10.56 -17.93
CA ASP A 170 -5.81 -11.86 -18.56
C ASP A 170 -4.65 -12.40 -19.39
N SER A 171 -3.75 -11.55 -19.86
CA SER A 171 -2.55 -11.91 -20.65
C SER A 171 -1.32 -12.21 -19.78
N GLY A 172 -1.43 -12.07 -18.44
CA GLY A 172 -0.35 -12.27 -17.49
C GLY A 172 0.14 -10.97 -16.85
N MET A 173 1.41 -10.93 -16.49
CA MET A 173 2.02 -9.78 -15.83
C MET A 173 2.20 -8.60 -16.77
N VAL A 174 1.68 -7.42 -16.37
CA VAL A 174 1.79 -6.16 -17.12
C VAL A 174 2.69 -5.13 -16.44
N GLY A 175 2.99 -5.28 -15.16
CA GLY A 175 3.85 -4.32 -14.48
C GLY A 175 4.00 -4.55 -12.99
N MET A 176 4.80 -3.70 -12.35
CA MET A 176 4.99 -3.63 -10.91
C MET A 176 4.76 -2.21 -10.44
N VAL A 177 3.94 -2.04 -9.41
CA VAL A 177 3.69 -0.76 -8.76
C VAL A 177 4.28 -0.77 -7.36
N SER A 178 5.09 0.25 -7.06
CA SER A 178 5.66 0.47 -5.72
C SER A 178 4.84 1.49 -4.93
N ILE A 179 5.03 1.50 -3.61
CA ILE A 179 4.43 2.52 -2.74
C ILE A 179 4.83 3.94 -3.15
N GLY A 180 6.06 4.12 -3.64
CA GLY A 180 6.53 5.43 -4.14
C GLY A 180 5.78 5.89 -5.39
N ASP A 181 5.35 4.97 -6.25
CA ASP A 181 4.54 5.28 -7.43
C ASP A 181 3.14 5.72 -7.02
N VAL A 182 2.53 5.00 -6.08
CA VAL A 182 1.21 5.32 -5.52
C VAL A 182 1.22 6.68 -4.84
N VAL A 183 2.22 6.96 -4.00
CA VAL A 183 2.33 8.26 -3.31
C VAL A 183 2.50 9.39 -4.33
N ARG A 184 3.34 9.22 -5.37
CA ARG A 184 3.49 10.22 -6.43
C ARG A 184 2.18 10.52 -7.14
N ALA A 185 1.41 9.48 -7.49
CA ALA A 185 0.13 9.65 -8.15
C ALA A 185 -0.86 10.45 -7.29
N VAL A 186 -0.99 10.08 -6.01
CA VAL A 186 -1.87 10.79 -5.06
C VAL A 186 -1.45 12.25 -4.88
N VAL A 187 -0.15 12.52 -4.72
CA VAL A 187 0.36 13.90 -4.57
C VAL A 187 0.14 14.72 -5.84
N SER A 188 0.32 14.13 -7.02
CA SER A 188 0.07 14.81 -8.29
C SER A 188 -1.41 15.18 -8.44
N GLU A 189 -2.30 14.22 -8.20
CA GLU A 189 -3.76 14.43 -8.28
C GLU A 189 -4.22 15.54 -7.31
N HIS A 190 -3.70 15.53 -6.09
CA HIS A 190 -4.01 16.57 -5.11
C HIS A 190 -3.52 17.95 -5.52
N ARG A 191 -2.32 18.04 -6.11
CA ARG A 191 -1.79 19.30 -6.64
C ARG A 191 -2.65 19.84 -7.78
N ASP A 192 -3.09 18.98 -8.69
CA ASP A 192 -3.92 19.38 -9.82
C ASP A 192 -5.29 19.85 -9.36
N GLU A 193 -5.86 19.24 -8.32
CA GLU A 193 -7.11 19.69 -7.72
C GLU A 193 -6.96 21.06 -7.05
N LEU A 194 -5.91 21.27 -6.27
CA LEU A 194 -5.63 22.58 -5.68
C LEU A 194 -5.43 23.66 -6.74
N ASN A 195 -4.76 23.37 -7.85
CA ASN A 195 -4.57 24.30 -8.96
C ASN A 195 -5.92 24.65 -9.61
N ARG A 196 -6.80 23.67 -9.82
CA ARG A 196 -8.16 23.89 -10.34
C ARG A 196 -8.99 24.79 -9.42
N LEU A 197 -8.98 24.52 -8.11
CA LEU A 197 -9.68 25.32 -7.12
C LEU A 197 -9.15 26.76 -7.08
N ASN A 198 -7.83 26.95 -7.10
CA ASN A 198 -7.23 28.28 -7.14
C ASN A 198 -7.58 29.02 -8.42
N ALA A 199 -7.57 28.37 -9.58
CA ALA A 199 -7.97 28.98 -10.84
C ALA A 199 -9.45 29.41 -10.82
N TYR A 200 -10.32 28.59 -10.22
CA TYR A 200 -11.73 28.94 -10.03
C TYR A 200 -11.91 30.18 -9.13
N ILE A 201 -11.18 30.25 -8.02
CA ILE A 201 -11.25 31.39 -7.08
C ILE A 201 -10.70 32.67 -7.73
N GLN A 202 -9.63 32.57 -8.53
CA GLN A 202 -8.97 33.73 -9.14
C GLN A 202 -9.58 34.13 -10.49
N GLY A 203 -10.24 33.24 -11.19
CA GLY A 203 -10.83 33.45 -12.53
C GLY A 203 -12.33 33.62 -12.56
N GLY A 204 -13.00 33.63 -11.42
CA GLY A 204 -14.46 33.64 -11.28
C GLY A 204 -15.10 35.04 -11.35
N TYR A 205 -14.69 35.86 -12.33
CA TYR A 205 -15.43 37.07 -12.75
C TYR A 205 -15.50 37.14 -14.26
#